data_32f09debd10e944a1939f2c216805827
#
_entry.id   32f09debd10e944a1939f2c216805827
#
_cell.length_a   1.000
_cell.length_b   1.000
_cell.length_c   1.000
_cell.angle_alpha   90.00
_cell.angle_beta   90.00
_cell.angle_gamma   90.00
#
_symmetry.space_group_name_H-M   'P 1'
#
loop_
_entity.id
_entity.type
_entity.pdbx_description
1 polymer ?
#
loop_
_entity_poly.entity_id
_entity_poly.type
_entity_poly.pdbx_seq_one_letter_code
_entity_poly.pdbx_strand_id
1 'polypeptide(L)'
;MPCFHPITAYNKIYGGLTWKLSESNGTTTTVSCKQCTGCRQEYSRQWAMRNMHEASLWLNNIFVTLTYDNENLPKHNTLIKKDFQDFMKRLRKKKKANQDNPIRYYQCGEYGEKFGRPHYHAILFNTNFRDREIIQGHKGLTQSETL
;
A
#
# COMPACT_ATOMS: atom_id res chain seq x y z
N MET A 1 -7.25 -17.16 -7.06
CA MET A 1 -8.36 -17.30 -8.04
C MET A 1 -7.79 -17.29 -9.45
N PRO A 2 -8.35 -18.05 -10.40
CA PRO A 2 -7.84 -18.07 -11.76
C PRO A 2 -8.10 -16.74 -12.49
N CYS A 3 -7.24 -16.43 -13.47
CA CYS A 3 -7.47 -15.32 -14.38
C CYS A 3 -8.65 -15.66 -15.31
N PHE A 4 -9.61 -14.75 -15.46
CA PHE A 4 -10.78 -14.98 -16.32
C PHE A 4 -10.50 -14.67 -17.81
N HIS A 5 -9.47 -13.88 -18.09
CA HIS A 5 -9.07 -13.49 -19.44
C HIS A 5 -7.55 -13.63 -19.59
N PRO A 6 -7.03 -14.88 -19.59
CA PRO A 6 -5.59 -15.11 -19.74
C PRO A 6 -5.11 -14.64 -21.12
N ILE A 7 -3.87 -14.20 -21.17
CA ILE A 7 -3.23 -13.69 -22.39
C ILE A 7 -2.13 -14.68 -22.80
N THR A 8 -2.01 -14.95 -24.10
CA THR A 8 -0.93 -15.79 -24.62
C THR A 8 0.31 -14.95 -24.90
N ALA A 9 1.43 -15.32 -24.31
CA ALA A 9 2.75 -14.79 -24.59
C ALA A 9 3.61 -15.84 -25.29
N TYR A 10 4.66 -15.42 -25.99
CA TYR A 10 5.64 -16.30 -26.64
C TYR A 10 6.88 -16.46 -25.75
N ASN A 11 7.44 -17.66 -25.75
CA ASN A 11 8.71 -17.92 -25.07
C ASN A 11 9.88 -17.51 -25.97
N LYS A 12 10.85 -16.78 -25.44
CA LYS A 12 12.09 -16.43 -26.16
C LYS A 12 13.04 -17.62 -26.25
N ILE A 13 13.91 -17.60 -27.23
CA ILE A 13 14.94 -18.63 -27.45
C ILE A 13 15.88 -18.78 -26.24
N TYR A 14 16.27 -17.66 -25.63
CA TYR A 14 17.21 -17.62 -24.50
C TYR A 14 16.50 -17.39 -23.14
N GLY A 15 15.23 -17.74 -23.05
CA GLY A 15 14.42 -17.58 -21.84
C GLY A 15 13.72 -16.23 -21.73
N GLY A 16 12.66 -16.21 -20.91
CA GLY A 16 11.77 -15.06 -20.76
C GLY A 16 10.61 -15.06 -21.75
N LEU A 17 9.75 -14.04 -21.64
CA LEU A 17 8.54 -13.90 -22.45
C LEU A 17 8.65 -12.70 -23.41
N THR A 18 7.98 -12.81 -24.55
CA THR A 18 7.82 -11.72 -25.53
C THR A 18 6.41 -11.71 -26.07
N TRP A 19 5.98 -10.55 -26.59
CA TRP A 19 4.71 -10.39 -27.29
C TRP A 19 4.90 -10.45 -28.82
N LYS A 20 6.15 -10.57 -29.29
CA LYS A 20 6.50 -10.62 -30.70
C LYS A 20 6.81 -12.05 -31.13
N LEU A 21 6.09 -12.53 -32.14
CA LEU A 21 6.31 -13.86 -32.71
C LEU A 21 7.73 -14.00 -33.29
N SER A 22 8.30 -12.93 -33.86
CA SER A 22 9.65 -12.96 -34.47
C SER A 22 10.79 -13.20 -33.45
N GLU A 23 10.55 -13.00 -32.16
CA GLU A 23 11.53 -13.26 -31.09
C GLU A 23 11.28 -14.59 -30.38
N SER A 24 10.30 -15.36 -30.84
CA SER A 24 9.84 -16.59 -30.21
C SER A 24 10.65 -17.81 -30.61
N ASN A 25 10.73 -18.78 -29.72
CA ASN A 25 11.21 -20.14 -30.04
C ASN A 25 10.11 -21.05 -30.62
N GLY A 26 8.95 -20.50 -30.99
CA GLY A 26 7.80 -21.24 -31.52
C GLY A 26 6.84 -21.77 -30.44
N THR A 27 7.14 -21.64 -29.17
CA THR A 27 6.26 -22.09 -28.08
C THR A 27 5.55 -20.93 -27.42
N THR A 28 4.40 -21.20 -26.79
CA THR A 28 3.58 -20.20 -26.09
C THR A 28 3.42 -20.55 -24.64
N THR A 29 3.19 -19.50 -23.82
CA THR A 29 2.85 -19.62 -22.40
C THR A 29 1.66 -18.71 -22.09
N THR A 30 0.71 -19.24 -21.36
CA THR A 30 -0.45 -18.45 -20.89
C THR A 30 -0.11 -17.70 -19.62
N VAL A 31 -0.32 -16.39 -19.63
CA VAL A 31 -0.07 -15.50 -18.48
C VAL A 31 -1.36 -14.79 -18.04
N SER A 32 -1.41 -14.39 -16.78
CA SER A 32 -2.56 -13.65 -16.24
C SER A 32 -2.66 -12.24 -16.81
N CYS A 33 -3.87 -11.79 -17.18
CA CYS A 33 -4.10 -10.45 -17.74
C CYS A 33 -3.88 -9.30 -16.75
N LYS A 34 -3.85 -9.59 -15.43
CA LYS A 34 -3.68 -8.64 -14.32
C LYS A 34 -4.76 -7.55 -14.19
N GLN A 35 -5.79 -7.58 -15.03
CA GLN A 35 -6.83 -6.54 -15.05
C GLN A 35 -8.22 -7.06 -14.64
N CYS A 36 -8.54 -8.32 -14.88
CA CYS A 36 -9.82 -8.91 -14.53
C CYS A 36 -10.01 -8.99 -13.00
N THR A 37 -11.25 -9.15 -12.55
CA THR A 37 -11.59 -9.25 -11.12
C THR A 37 -10.82 -10.35 -10.41
N GLY A 38 -10.66 -11.53 -11.03
CA GLY A 38 -9.87 -12.63 -10.46
C GLY A 38 -8.40 -12.25 -10.23
N CYS A 39 -7.77 -11.55 -11.18
CA CYS A 39 -6.40 -11.07 -11.04
C CYS A 39 -6.27 -9.99 -9.96
N ARG A 40 -7.23 -9.06 -9.89
CA ARG A 40 -7.23 -8.01 -8.85
C ARG A 40 -7.40 -8.59 -7.45
N GLN A 41 -8.31 -9.55 -7.28
CA GLN A 41 -8.50 -10.24 -6.01
C GLN A 41 -7.25 -11.04 -5.60
N GLU A 42 -6.61 -11.73 -6.54
CA GLU A 42 -5.36 -12.45 -6.25
C GLU A 42 -4.23 -11.50 -5.86
N TYR A 43 -4.11 -10.36 -6.53
CA TYR A 43 -3.16 -9.31 -6.15
C TYR A 43 -3.42 -8.77 -4.74
N SER A 44 -4.69 -8.47 -4.41
CA SER A 44 -5.07 -8.03 -3.07
C SER A 44 -4.76 -9.09 -2.01
N ARG A 45 -5.07 -10.37 -2.29
CA ARG A 45 -4.76 -11.50 -1.41
C ARG A 45 -3.26 -11.62 -1.14
N GLN A 46 -2.43 -11.50 -2.17
CA GLN A 46 -0.97 -11.54 -2.02
C GLN A 46 -0.44 -10.41 -1.14
N TRP A 47 -0.97 -9.20 -1.28
CA TRP A 47 -0.58 -8.09 -0.42
C TRP A 47 -1.09 -8.25 1.02
N ALA A 48 -2.30 -8.76 1.21
CA ALA A 48 -2.81 -9.08 2.54
C ALA A 48 -1.90 -10.10 3.26
N MET A 49 -1.48 -11.17 2.56
CA MET A 49 -0.55 -12.15 3.12
C MET A 49 0.80 -11.54 3.47
N ARG A 50 1.37 -10.69 2.60
CA ARG A 50 2.64 -10.00 2.89
C ARG A 50 2.54 -9.10 4.11
N ASN A 51 1.44 -8.35 4.23
CA ASN A 51 1.18 -7.51 5.40
C ASN A 51 1.01 -8.34 6.67
N MET A 52 0.35 -9.49 6.61
CA MET A 52 0.23 -10.40 7.75
C MET A 52 1.60 -10.97 8.17
N HIS A 53 2.42 -11.39 7.21
CA HIS A 53 3.78 -11.87 7.50
C HIS A 53 4.65 -10.78 8.12
N GLU A 54 4.61 -9.56 7.57
CA GLU A 54 5.35 -8.44 8.16
C GLU A 54 4.83 -8.13 9.57
N ALA A 55 3.51 -8.11 9.77
CA ALA A 55 2.91 -7.82 11.07
C ALA A 55 3.28 -8.87 12.14
N SER A 56 3.44 -10.14 11.74
CA SER A 56 3.80 -11.22 12.68
C SER A 56 5.23 -11.11 13.24
N LEU A 57 6.09 -10.32 12.61
CA LEU A 57 7.44 -10.07 13.10
C LEU A 57 7.50 -9.05 14.24
N TRP A 58 6.42 -8.31 14.50
CA TRP A 58 6.41 -7.16 15.39
C TRP A 58 5.26 -7.23 16.39
N LEU A 59 5.56 -6.91 17.65
CA LEU A 59 4.53 -6.86 18.72
C LEU A 59 3.54 -5.71 18.54
N ASN A 60 3.98 -4.61 17.92
CA ASN A 60 3.17 -3.42 17.78
C ASN A 60 3.01 -3.05 16.31
N ASN A 61 1.77 -3.08 15.86
CA ASN A 61 1.39 -2.65 14.52
C ASN A 61 0.15 -1.77 14.63
N ILE A 62 0.04 -0.76 13.78
CA ILE A 62 -1.09 0.17 13.83
C ILE A 62 -1.55 0.53 12.40
N PHE A 63 -2.86 0.63 12.22
CA PHE A 63 -3.47 1.23 11.04
C PHE A 63 -3.71 2.72 11.32
N VAL A 64 -3.30 3.58 10.40
CA VAL A 64 -3.48 5.02 10.50
C VAL A 64 -4.16 5.58 9.26
N THR A 65 -4.99 6.58 9.45
CA THR A 65 -5.53 7.42 8.39
C THR A 65 -4.99 8.84 8.60
N LEU A 66 -4.27 9.35 7.60
CA LEU A 66 -3.72 10.70 7.60
C LEU A 66 -4.54 11.57 6.67
N THR A 67 -5.10 12.63 7.21
CA THR A 67 -5.88 13.63 6.47
C THR A 67 -5.19 14.99 6.54
N TYR A 68 -5.47 15.84 5.58
CA TYR A 68 -5.05 17.24 5.63
C TYR A 68 -6.05 18.06 6.45
N ASP A 69 -5.58 19.05 7.17
CA ASP A 69 -6.41 20.14 7.64
C ASP A 69 -6.79 21.08 6.48
N ASN A 70 -7.61 22.09 6.72
CA ASN A 70 -8.06 22.98 5.66
C ASN A 70 -6.96 23.92 5.16
N GLU A 71 -6.03 24.30 6.04
CA GLU A 71 -4.95 25.24 5.72
C GLU A 71 -3.85 24.61 4.88
N ASN A 72 -3.59 23.33 5.11
CA ASN A 72 -2.54 22.56 4.43
C ASN A 72 -3.07 21.67 3.29
N LEU A 73 -4.34 21.84 2.92
CA LEU A 73 -4.92 21.05 1.83
C LEU A 73 -4.23 21.39 0.49
N PRO A 74 -3.70 20.39 -0.23
CA PRO A 74 -3.03 20.62 -1.50
C PRO A 74 -3.96 21.27 -2.54
N LYS A 75 -3.39 22.12 -3.39
CA LYS A 75 -4.14 22.74 -4.51
C LYS A 75 -4.81 21.65 -5.36
N HIS A 76 -6.05 21.89 -5.74
CA HIS A 76 -6.88 20.98 -6.53
C HIS A 76 -7.13 19.60 -5.84
N ASN A 77 -7.01 19.53 -4.53
CA ASN A 77 -7.19 18.28 -3.76
C ASN A 77 -6.32 17.13 -4.28
N THR A 78 -5.09 17.40 -4.69
CA THR A 78 -4.22 16.40 -5.30
C THR A 78 -3.45 15.61 -4.25
N LEU A 79 -3.40 14.28 -4.40
CA LEU A 79 -2.53 13.42 -3.59
C LEU A 79 -1.06 13.71 -3.88
N ILE A 80 -0.28 14.07 -2.86
CA ILE A 80 1.14 14.37 -2.97
C ILE A 80 1.96 13.31 -2.26
N LYS A 81 2.47 12.33 -3.00
CA LYS A 81 3.27 11.22 -2.47
C LYS A 81 4.40 11.67 -1.53
N LYS A 82 4.97 12.84 -1.79
CA LYS A 82 6.05 13.42 -0.99
C LYS A 82 5.61 13.69 0.46
N ASP A 83 4.38 14.12 0.69
CA ASP A 83 3.88 14.46 2.04
C ASP A 83 3.89 13.23 2.95
N PHE A 84 3.44 12.09 2.42
CA PHE A 84 3.53 10.83 3.15
C PHE A 84 4.99 10.39 3.39
N GLN A 85 5.86 10.58 2.40
CA GLN A 85 7.28 10.26 2.56
C GLN A 85 7.94 11.12 3.65
N ASP A 86 7.63 12.41 3.69
CA ASP A 86 8.17 13.34 4.68
C ASP A 86 7.57 13.08 6.08
N PHE A 87 6.30 12.70 6.16
CA PHE A 87 5.70 12.17 7.41
C PHE A 87 6.50 10.97 7.93
N MET A 88 6.78 9.98 7.09
CA MET A 88 7.54 8.80 7.50
C MET A 88 8.98 9.12 7.95
N LYS A 89 9.64 10.11 7.31
CA LYS A 89 10.96 10.58 7.74
C LYS A 89 10.90 11.21 9.13
N ARG A 90 9.91 12.10 9.38
CA ARG A 90 9.71 12.72 10.70
C ARG A 90 9.42 11.68 11.77
N LEU A 91 8.50 10.74 11.48
CA LEU A 91 8.14 9.67 12.40
C LEU A 91 9.35 8.81 12.79
N ARG A 92 10.12 8.34 11.80
CA ARG A 92 11.34 7.55 12.04
C ARG A 92 12.36 8.30 12.87
N LYS A 93 12.58 9.58 12.59
CA LYS A 93 13.46 10.44 13.39
C LYS A 93 12.96 10.58 14.83
N LYS A 94 11.67 10.86 15.04
CA LYS A 94 11.04 11.01 16.37
C LYS A 94 11.12 9.71 17.18
N LYS A 95 10.87 8.58 16.55
CA LYS A 95 10.93 7.25 17.19
C LYS A 95 12.34 6.65 17.26
N LYS A 96 13.38 7.37 16.78
CA LYS A 96 14.79 6.90 16.72
C LYS A 96 14.93 5.54 16.02
N ALA A 97 14.14 5.33 14.97
CA ALA A 97 14.20 4.10 14.19
C ALA A 97 15.56 3.95 13.46
N ASN A 98 16.11 2.74 13.44
CA ASN A 98 17.37 2.39 12.83
C ASN A 98 17.27 1.03 12.11
N GLN A 99 18.38 0.42 11.72
CA GLN A 99 18.38 -0.86 11.02
C GLN A 99 17.92 -2.03 11.93
N ASP A 100 18.23 -2.00 13.23
CA ASP A 100 17.85 -3.04 14.18
C ASP A 100 16.40 -2.88 14.67
N ASN A 101 15.89 -1.64 14.65
CA ASN A 101 14.52 -1.30 15.04
C ASN A 101 13.82 -0.45 13.95
N PRO A 102 13.57 -1.02 12.76
CA PRO A 102 13.01 -0.29 11.65
C PRO A 102 11.50 -0.07 11.82
N ILE A 103 10.99 1.06 11.37
CA ILE A 103 9.55 1.26 11.15
C ILE A 103 9.29 1.04 9.67
N ARG A 104 8.56 -0.04 9.34
CA ARG A 104 8.12 -0.36 7.99
C ARG A 104 6.68 0.06 7.78
N TYR A 105 6.24 0.13 6.55
CA TYR A 105 4.87 0.52 6.24
C TYR A 105 4.38 -0.07 4.92
N TYR A 106 3.07 -0.22 4.84
CA TYR A 106 2.32 -0.39 3.61
C TYR A 106 1.29 0.73 3.53
N GLN A 107 1.19 1.45 2.41
CA GLN A 107 0.32 2.62 2.31
C GLN A 107 -0.38 2.71 0.96
N CYS A 108 -1.56 3.35 0.94
CA CYS A 108 -2.24 3.82 -0.25
C CYS A 108 -2.75 5.25 -0.03
N GLY A 109 -2.88 6.01 -1.12
CA GLY A 109 -3.59 7.27 -1.12
C GLY A 109 -4.99 7.07 -1.71
N GLU A 110 -5.96 7.81 -1.22
CA GLU A 110 -7.35 7.72 -1.60
C GLU A 110 -8.00 9.11 -1.63
N TYR A 111 -9.06 9.26 -2.41
CA TYR A 111 -9.90 10.45 -2.43
C TYR A 111 -11.23 10.14 -1.76
N GLY A 112 -11.66 10.99 -0.81
CA GLY A 112 -12.93 10.82 -0.12
C GLY A 112 -14.12 10.89 -1.05
N GLU A 113 -15.12 10.03 -0.84
CA GLU A 113 -16.28 9.88 -1.73
C GLU A 113 -17.09 11.17 -1.92
N LYS A 114 -17.32 11.94 -0.85
CA LYS A 114 -18.22 13.12 -0.91
C LYS A 114 -17.56 14.37 -1.48
N PHE A 115 -16.31 14.63 -1.14
CA PHE A 115 -15.63 15.90 -1.43
C PHE A 115 -14.30 15.74 -2.16
N GLY A 116 -13.95 14.52 -2.57
CA GLY A 116 -12.67 14.24 -3.23
C GLY A 116 -11.45 14.65 -2.41
N ARG A 117 -11.58 14.73 -1.07
CA ARG A 117 -10.49 15.16 -0.19
C ARG A 117 -9.42 14.09 -0.12
N PRO A 118 -8.15 14.42 -0.42
CA PRO A 118 -7.08 13.45 -0.40
C PRO A 118 -6.76 13.00 1.03
N HIS A 119 -6.50 11.72 1.20
CA HIS A 119 -6.06 11.15 2.46
C HIS A 119 -5.20 9.90 2.21
N TYR A 120 -4.47 9.46 3.23
CA TYR A 120 -3.62 8.28 3.16
C TYR A 120 -4.04 7.29 4.22
N HIS A 121 -4.14 6.02 3.82
CA HIS A 121 -4.24 4.90 4.73
C HIS A 121 -2.89 4.19 4.78
N ALA A 122 -2.43 3.86 5.98
CA ALA A 122 -1.20 3.10 6.13
C ALA A 122 -1.28 2.11 7.28
N ILE A 123 -0.67 0.95 7.07
CA ILE A 123 -0.29 0.05 8.14
C ILE A 123 1.16 0.37 8.47
N LEU A 124 1.42 0.72 9.72
CA LEU A 124 2.75 0.95 10.24
C LEU A 124 3.14 -0.25 11.09
N PHE A 125 4.27 -0.86 10.79
CA PHE A 125 4.80 -2.02 11.50
C PHE A 125 5.89 -1.59 12.46
N ASN A 126 5.97 -2.28 13.59
CA ASN A 126 6.94 -2.03 14.66
C ASN A 126 6.80 -0.63 15.27
N THR A 127 5.58 -0.13 15.41
CA THR A 127 5.35 1.15 16.10
C THR A 127 3.97 1.21 16.71
N ASN A 128 3.83 2.08 17.72
CA ASN A 128 2.57 2.38 18.38
C ASN A 128 2.58 3.83 18.88
N PHE A 129 1.40 4.40 19.06
CA PHE A 129 1.19 5.71 19.67
C PHE A 129 0.54 5.51 21.03
N ARG A 130 1.18 6.00 22.11
CA ARG A 130 0.73 5.82 23.50
C ARG A 130 -0.32 6.85 23.94
N ASP A 131 -0.34 7.98 23.27
CA ASP A 131 -1.18 9.16 23.49
C ASP A 131 -2.51 9.13 22.70
N ARG A 132 -3.01 7.95 22.40
CA ARG A 132 -4.27 7.81 21.65
C ARG A 132 -5.47 8.13 22.53
N GLU A 133 -6.33 9.02 22.04
CA GLU A 133 -7.62 9.33 22.63
C GLU A 133 -8.75 8.74 21.78
N ILE A 134 -9.81 8.29 22.44
CA ILE A 134 -11.00 7.75 21.74
C ILE A 134 -11.81 8.93 21.21
N ILE A 135 -12.06 8.96 19.90
CA ILE A 135 -12.94 9.95 19.30
C ILE A 135 -14.39 9.64 19.72
N GLN A 136 -15.02 10.59 20.39
CA GLN A 136 -16.42 10.46 20.81
C GLN A 136 -17.33 10.19 19.59
N GLY A 137 -18.23 9.23 19.73
CA GLY A 137 -19.19 8.85 18.69
C GLY A 137 -18.68 7.83 17.65
N HIS A 138 -17.42 7.44 17.69
CA HIS A 138 -16.86 6.44 16.79
C HIS A 138 -16.21 5.28 17.56
N LYS A 139 -16.92 4.18 17.69
CA LYS A 139 -16.37 2.97 18.34
C LYS A 139 -15.13 2.47 17.59
N GLY A 140 -14.02 2.38 18.31
CA GLY A 140 -12.77 1.83 17.80
C GLY A 140 -11.86 2.82 17.04
N LEU A 141 -12.27 4.08 16.84
CA LEU A 141 -11.40 5.11 16.30
C LEU A 141 -10.71 5.88 17.42
N THR A 142 -9.43 6.13 17.25
CA THR A 142 -8.61 6.95 18.16
C THR A 142 -7.81 7.96 17.36
N GLN A 143 -7.52 9.10 17.96
CA GLN A 143 -6.56 10.06 17.42
C GLN A 143 -5.32 10.13 18.31
N SER A 144 -4.22 10.61 17.75
CA SER A 144 -2.97 10.85 18.48
C SER A 144 -2.43 12.21 18.09
N GLU A 145 -2.07 13.01 19.07
CA GLU A 145 -1.40 14.30 18.86
C GLU A 145 0.08 14.13 18.46
N THR A 146 0.60 12.91 18.60
CA THR A 146 2.01 12.62 18.28
C THR A 146 2.28 12.50 16.78
N LEU A 147 1.24 12.47 15.97
CA LEU A 147 1.33 12.46 14.50
C LEU A 147 1.46 13.87 13.95
#